data_09a4fde8685860105506d38dfa449e2b
#
_entry.id   09a4fde8685860105506d38dfa449e2b
#
_cell.length_a   1.000
_cell.length_b   1.000
_cell.length_c   1.000
_cell.angle_alpha   90.00
_cell.angle_beta   90.00
_cell.angle_gamma   90.00
#
_symmetry.space_group_name_H-M   'P 1'
#
loop_
_entity.id
_entity.type
_entity.pdbx_description
1 polymer ?
#
loop_
_entity_poly.entity_id
_entity_poly.type
_entity_poly.pdbx_seq_one_letter_code
_entity_poly.pdbx_strand_id
1 'polypeptide(L)'
;MSNIDTFLNEMWKNYISYTPSAEKISKLFGEEVVNDHIAFRTLDLKQCNIHKQADYLQQFGYKISGDYHFEQKKLNAIHLENIDERFPKIFLSELILGEFSPELKEFFVNLLSKAHLTEKDLFMGGRSWELDYDVYTKLSQESEYASWLYVWGFCPNHFTVSINHLTEYQDIKDVNACLLYTSDAADESSS
;
A
#
# COMPACT_ATOMS: atom_id res chain seq x y z
N MET A 1 -11.80 -19.24 9.75
CA MET A 1 -11.47 -18.01 8.97
C MET A 1 -11.66 -18.35 7.50
N SER A 2 -12.28 -17.46 6.72
CA SER A 2 -12.33 -17.59 5.27
C SER A 2 -10.92 -17.43 4.68
N ASN A 3 -10.73 -17.81 3.42
CA ASN A 3 -9.42 -17.64 2.76
C ASN A 3 -9.02 -16.14 2.69
N ILE A 4 -10.01 -15.23 2.55
CA ILE A 4 -9.80 -13.79 2.52
C ILE A 4 -9.39 -13.23 3.89
N ASP A 5 -10.00 -13.68 5.01
CA ASP A 5 -9.60 -13.24 6.35
C ASP A 5 -8.12 -13.57 6.62
N THR A 6 -7.70 -14.77 6.21
CA THR A 6 -6.31 -15.20 6.35
C THR A 6 -5.38 -14.29 5.54
N PHE A 7 -5.74 -13.97 4.29
CA PHE A 7 -4.96 -13.12 3.41
C PHE A 7 -4.83 -11.68 3.95
N LEU A 8 -5.95 -11.08 4.39
CA LEU A 8 -5.95 -9.73 4.98
C LEU A 8 -5.15 -9.66 6.29
N ASN A 9 -5.28 -10.68 7.15
CA ASN A 9 -4.52 -10.77 8.39
C ASN A 9 -3.00 -10.93 8.15
N GLU A 10 -2.60 -11.68 7.14
CA GLU A 10 -1.18 -11.80 6.76
C GLU A 10 -0.64 -10.47 6.23
N MET A 11 -1.41 -9.75 5.41
CA MET A 11 -1.03 -8.40 4.95
C MET A 11 -0.89 -7.42 6.11
N TRP A 12 -1.81 -7.41 7.06
CA TRP A 12 -1.71 -6.57 8.25
C TRP A 12 -0.47 -6.88 9.07
N LYS A 13 -0.19 -8.16 9.35
CA LYS A 13 1.02 -8.58 10.06
C LYS A 13 2.30 -8.18 9.32
N ASN A 14 2.32 -8.30 8.00
CA ASN A 14 3.42 -7.84 7.19
C ASN A 14 3.60 -6.33 7.32
N TYR A 15 2.52 -5.55 7.19
CA TYR A 15 2.54 -4.09 7.28
C TYR A 15 3.06 -3.58 8.62
N ILE A 16 2.59 -4.10 9.75
CA ILE A 16 3.02 -3.66 11.08
C ILE A 16 4.47 -4.07 11.39
N SER A 17 5.02 -5.06 10.69
CA SER A 17 6.43 -5.47 10.90
C SER A 17 7.43 -4.38 10.48
N TYR A 18 7.09 -3.52 9.53
CA TYR A 18 7.89 -2.39 9.09
C TYR A 18 7.27 -1.02 9.37
N THR A 19 6.00 -1.00 9.83
CA THR A 19 5.29 0.20 10.29
C THR A 19 4.68 -0.04 11.68
N PRO A 20 5.51 -0.21 12.75
CA PRO A 20 5.01 -0.58 14.08
C PRO A 20 4.13 0.49 14.72
N SER A 21 4.21 1.76 14.27
CA SER A 21 3.32 2.83 14.68
C SER A 21 1.85 2.56 14.29
N ALA A 22 1.61 1.86 13.19
CA ALA A 22 0.25 1.53 12.75
C ALA A 22 -0.47 0.64 13.78
N GLU A 23 0.22 -0.33 14.37
CA GLU A 23 -0.36 -1.17 15.43
C GLU A 23 -0.65 -0.34 16.71
N LYS A 24 0.25 0.58 17.06
CA LYS A 24 0.02 1.48 18.19
C LYS A 24 -1.20 2.36 17.96
N ILE A 25 -1.32 2.97 16.78
CA ILE A 25 -2.46 3.80 16.40
C ILE A 25 -3.75 2.99 16.43
N SER A 26 -3.77 1.78 15.85
CA SER A 26 -4.95 0.91 15.88
C SER A 26 -5.42 0.62 17.30
N LYS A 27 -4.50 0.40 18.24
CA LYS A 27 -4.83 0.16 19.65
C LYS A 27 -5.39 1.38 20.38
N LEU A 28 -5.11 2.61 19.92
CA LEU A 28 -5.66 3.84 20.51
C LEU A 28 -7.16 3.99 20.34
N PHE A 29 -7.72 3.38 19.29
CA PHE A 29 -9.17 3.44 19.06
C PHE A 29 -9.98 2.58 20.05
N GLY A 30 -9.33 1.71 20.86
CA GLY A 30 -9.97 0.92 21.92
C GLY A 30 -10.96 -0.14 21.42
N GLU A 31 -11.18 -0.23 20.13
CA GLU A 31 -12.12 -1.11 19.46
C GLU A 31 -11.52 -1.75 18.20
N GLU A 32 -12.21 -2.72 17.62
CA GLU A 32 -11.78 -3.33 16.36
C GLU A 32 -11.88 -2.31 15.21
N VAL A 33 -10.74 -2.00 14.60
CA VAL A 33 -10.66 -1.03 13.51
C VAL A 33 -11.12 -1.67 12.20
N VAL A 34 -12.17 -1.11 11.62
CA VAL A 34 -12.61 -1.45 10.26
C VAL A 34 -11.80 -0.61 9.27
N ASN A 35 -11.13 -1.27 8.34
CA ASN A 35 -10.39 -0.58 7.29
C ASN A 35 -11.33 -0.15 6.17
N ASP A 36 -11.24 1.11 5.72
CA ASP A 36 -11.94 1.59 4.54
C ASP A 36 -11.31 1.04 3.27
N HIS A 37 -10.00 1.23 3.13
CA HIS A 37 -9.25 0.65 2.01
C HIS A 37 -7.79 0.33 2.38
N ILE A 38 -7.19 -0.54 1.56
CA ILE A 38 -5.76 -0.86 1.58
C ILE A 38 -5.18 -0.46 0.23
N ALA A 39 -4.09 0.31 0.22
CA ALA A 39 -3.47 0.79 -1.00
C ALA A 39 -2.13 0.11 -1.29
N PHE A 40 -1.86 -0.09 -2.58
CA PHE A 40 -0.63 -0.69 -3.10
C PHE A 40 -0.03 0.14 -4.21
N ARG A 41 1.29 0.04 -4.36
CA ARG A 41 2.06 0.64 -5.44
C ARG A 41 2.71 -0.45 -6.28
N THR A 42 2.71 -0.28 -7.59
CA THR A 42 3.37 -1.17 -8.54
C THR A 42 3.86 -0.43 -9.79
N LEU A 43 4.22 -1.16 -10.83
CA LEU A 43 4.72 -0.65 -12.11
C LEU A 43 3.87 -1.22 -13.27
N ASP A 44 3.79 -0.51 -14.40
CA ASP A 44 3.11 -0.94 -15.62
C ASP A 44 3.83 -2.06 -16.40
N LEU A 45 4.52 -2.94 -15.66
CA LEU A 45 5.21 -4.09 -16.24
C LEU A 45 4.34 -5.35 -16.18
N LYS A 46 4.37 -6.16 -17.25
CA LYS A 46 3.52 -7.35 -17.40
C LYS A 46 3.52 -8.29 -16.19
N GLN A 47 4.66 -8.41 -15.49
CA GLN A 47 4.82 -9.30 -14.35
C GLN A 47 4.21 -8.78 -13.03
N CYS A 48 3.86 -7.48 -12.93
CA CYS A 48 3.40 -6.89 -11.68
C CYS A 48 2.32 -5.80 -11.81
N ASN A 49 1.84 -5.50 -13.02
CA ASN A 49 0.88 -4.41 -13.22
C ASN A 49 -0.42 -4.58 -12.42
N ILE A 50 -1.22 -3.51 -12.36
CA ILE A 50 -2.46 -3.47 -11.57
C ILE A 50 -3.47 -4.54 -12.01
N HIS A 51 -3.53 -4.89 -13.30
CA HIS A 51 -4.44 -5.92 -13.78
C HIS A 51 -4.03 -7.32 -13.30
N LYS A 52 -2.71 -7.62 -13.29
CA LYS A 52 -2.22 -8.89 -12.72
C LYS A 52 -2.53 -9.00 -11.23
N GLN A 53 -2.40 -7.90 -10.47
CA GLN A 53 -2.81 -7.87 -9.08
C GLN A 53 -4.32 -8.06 -8.92
N ALA A 54 -5.12 -7.38 -9.77
CA ALA A 54 -6.58 -7.51 -9.75
C ALA A 54 -7.03 -8.95 -10.05
N ASP A 55 -6.43 -9.61 -11.03
CA ASP A 55 -6.74 -11.01 -11.37
C ASP A 55 -6.52 -11.95 -10.17
N TYR A 56 -5.44 -11.74 -9.41
CA TYR A 56 -5.20 -12.51 -8.18
C TYR A 56 -6.26 -12.26 -7.11
N LEU A 57 -6.76 -11.04 -6.97
CA LEU A 57 -7.76 -10.67 -5.98
C LEU A 57 -9.17 -11.22 -6.28
N GLN A 58 -9.45 -11.58 -7.55
CA GLN A 58 -10.76 -12.15 -7.93
C GLN A 58 -11.09 -13.44 -7.16
N GLN A 59 -10.10 -14.26 -6.81
CA GLN A 59 -10.31 -15.48 -6.01
C GLN A 59 -10.88 -15.20 -4.61
N PHE A 60 -10.74 -13.96 -4.13
CA PHE A 60 -11.26 -13.49 -2.85
C PHE A 60 -12.58 -12.74 -2.99
N GLY A 61 -13.17 -12.68 -4.20
CA GLY A 61 -14.44 -12.00 -4.45
C GLY A 61 -14.33 -10.52 -4.81
N TYR A 62 -13.11 -10.01 -5.03
CA TYR A 62 -12.92 -8.62 -5.47
C TYR A 62 -13.20 -8.44 -6.96
N LYS A 63 -13.77 -7.28 -7.31
CA LYS A 63 -14.03 -6.85 -8.69
C LYS A 63 -13.57 -5.41 -8.88
N ILE A 64 -13.06 -5.08 -10.05
CA ILE A 64 -12.72 -3.71 -10.41
C ILE A 64 -14.02 -2.89 -10.44
N SER A 65 -14.05 -1.80 -9.67
CA SER A 65 -15.19 -0.89 -9.52
C SER A 65 -14.90 0.52 -10.01
N GLY A 66 -13.64 0.88 -10.24
CA GLY A 66 -13.26 2.15 -10.84
C GLY A 66 -11.88 2.11 -11.45
N ASP A 67 -11.66 3.02 -12.40
CA ASP A 67 -10.43 3.21 -13.16
C ASP A 67 -10.07 4.69 -13.15
N TYR A 68 -8.79 5.01 -12.95
CA TYR A 68 -8.29 6.37 -12.79
C TYR A 68 -6.98 6.57 -13.52
N HIS A 69 -6.83 7.75 -14.12
CA HIS A 69 -5.57 8.22 -14.67
C HIS A 69 -5.15 9.53 -14.01
N PHE A 70 -3.95 9.55 -13.44
CA PHE A 70 -3.40 10.73 -12.78
C PHE A 70 -2.26 11.30 -13.63
N GLU A 71 -2.58 12.14 -14.59
CA GLU A 71 -1.63 12.69 -15.58
C GLU A 71 -0.41 13.34 -14.90
N GLN A 72 -0.62 14.23 -13.93
CA GLN A 72 0.48 14.92 -13.23
C GLN A 72 1.41 13.99 -12.45
N LYS A 73 0.89 12.87 -11.95
CA LYS A 73 1.64 11.87 -11.20
C LYS A 73 2.17 10.75 -12.08
N LYS A 74 1.74 10.71 -13.34
CA LYS A 74 2.07 9.66 -14.31
C LYS A 74 1.70 8.27 -13.79
N LEU A 75 0.49 8.13 -13.27
CA LEU A 75 -0.04 6.91 -12.69
C LEU A 75 -1.33 6.48 -13.35
N ASN A 76 -1.49 5.18 -13.59
CA ASN A 76 -2.80 4.55 -13.68
C ASN A 76 -3.16 3.95 -12.32
N ALA A 77 -4.44 3.90 -12.00
CA ALA A 77 -4.91 3.23 -10.80
C ALA A 77 -6.31 2.64 -11.01
N ILE A 78 -6.58 1.59 -10.26
CA ILE A 78 -7.91 0.98 -10.16
C ILE A 78 -8.27 0.81 -8.70
N HIS A 79 -9.56 0.86 -8.37
CA HIS A 79 -10.01 0.34 -7.10
C HIS A 79 -10.91 -0.88 -7.30
N LEU A 80 -10.81 -1.80 -6.34
CA LEU A 80 -11.60 -3.00 -6.32
C LEU A 80 -12.47 -3.02 -5.07
N GLU A 81 -13.70 -3.48 -5.23
CA GLU A 81 -14.65 -3.73 -4.15
C GLU A 81 -14.91 -5.23 -4.04
N ASN A 82 -15.09 -5.68 -2.78
CA ASN A 82 -15.50 -7.07 -2.53
C ASN A 82 -17.01 -7.20 -2.62
N ILE A 83 -17.48 -8.38 -3.00
CA ILE A 83 -18.92 -8.71 -2.97
C ILE A 83 -19.48 -8.60 -1.55
N ASP A 84 -18.67 -8.91 -0.54
CA ASP A 84 -18.96 -8.71 0.87
C ASP A 84 -18.41 -7.36 1.32
N GLU A 85 -19.29 -6.40 1.55
CA GLU A 85 -18.96 -5.01 1.92
C GLU A 85 -18.25 -4.87 3.27
N ARG A 86 -18.16 -5.95 4.06
CA ARG A 86 -17.38 -5.96 5.31
C ARG A 86 -15.87 -5.93 5.07
N PHE A 87 -15.42 -6.29 3.87
CA PHE A 87 -14.01 -6.27 3.51
C PHE A 87 -13.60 -4.91 2.92
N PRO A 88 -12.38 -4.44 3.24
CA PRO A 88 -11.88 -3.15 2.75
C PRO A 88 -11.80 -3.13 1.23
N LYS A 89 -11.98 -1.96 0.64
CA LYS A 89 -11.62 -1.73 -0.76
C LYS A 89 -10.13 -1.90 -0.95
N ILE A 90 -9.72 -2.33 -2.14
CA ILE A 90 -8.30 -2.39 -2.52
C ILE A 90 -8.04 -1.32 -3.58
N PHE A 91 -7.07 -0.46 -3.34
CA PHE A 91 -6.63 0.56 -4.28
C PHE A 91 -5.25 0.18 -4.84
N LEU A 92 -5.17 -0.07 -6.13
CA LEU A 92 -3.95 -0.43 -6.85
C LEU A 92 -3.53 0.72 -7.75
N SER A 93 -2.29 1.20 -7.63
CA SER A 93 -1.72 2.19 -8.52
C SER A 93 -0.44 1.67 -9.17
N GLU A 94 -0.20 2.04 -10.42
CA GLU A 94 1.03 1.69 -11.16
C GLU A 94 1.68 2.93 -11.74
N LEU A 95 3.01 2.99 -11.68
CA LEU A 95 3.79 4.02 -12.33
C LEU A 95 3.90 3.71 -13.83
N ILE A 96 3.58 4.69 -14.67
CA ILE A 96 3.69 4.57 -16.13
C ILE A 96 5.13 4.82 -16.53
N LEU A 97 5.93 3.76 -16.59
CA LEU A 97 7.37 3.85 -16.87
C LEU A 97 7.71 4.51 -18.20
N GLY A 98 6.78 4.47 -19.15
CA GLY A 98 6.95 5.12 -20.47
C GLY A 98 7.00 6.64 -20.42
N GLU A 99 6.55 7.27 -19.32
CA GLU A 99 6.52 8.72 -19.11
C GLU A 99 7.73 9.25 -18.34
N PHE A 100 8.70 8.39 -18.02
CA PHE A 100 9.94 8.72 -17.33
C PHE A 100 11.15 8.54 -18.25
N SER A 101 12.35 8.83 -17.72
CA SER A 101 13.59 8.63 -18.47
C SER A 101 13.76 7.19 -18.93
N PRO A 102 14.43 6.96 -20.08
CA PRO A 102 14.80 5.61 -20.49
C PRO A 102 15.61 4.87 -19.43
N GLU A 103 16.45 5.58 -18.70
CA GLU A 103 17.31 5.06 -17.63
C GLU A 103 16.48 4.50 -16.46
N LEU A 104 15.46 5.23 -16.00
CA LEU A 104 14.57 4.78 -14.95
C LEU A 104 13.77 3.54 -15.39
N LYS A 105 13.24 3.58 -16.61
CA LYS A 105 12.50 2.44 -17.17
C LYS A 105 13.36 1.19 -17.28
N GLU A 106 14.55 1.32 -17.87
CA GLU A 106 15.48 0.21 -18.06
C GLU A 106 15.95 -0.35 -16.72
N PHE A 107 16.18 0.52 -15.74
CA PHE A 107 16.52 0.11 -14.37
C PHE A 107 15.47 -0.86 -13.80
N PHE A 108 14.18 -0.50 -13.80
CA PHE A 108 13.13 -1.36 -13.25
C PHE A 108 12.89 -2.63 -14.08
N VAL A 109 12.99 -2.55 -15.40
CA VAL A 109 12.92 -3.73 -16.27
C VAL A 109 14.02 -4.73 -15.90
N ASN A 110 15.27 -4.26 -15.74
CA ASN A 110 16.40 -5.09 -15.39
C ASN A 110 16.31 -5.62 -13.96
N LEU A 111 15.86 -4.79 -13.00
CA LEU A 111 15.69 -5.17 -11.60
C LEU A 111 14.68 -6.32 -11.48
N LEU A 112 13.50 -6.17 -12.08
CA LEU A 112 12.43 -7.13 -11.97
C LEU A 112 12.60 -8.36 -12.87
N SER A 113 13.44 -8.30 -13.92
CA SER A 113 13.76 -9.48 -14.72
C SER A 113 14.47 -10.58 -13.92
N LYS A 114 15.11 -10.22 -12.82
CA LYS A 114 15.81 -11.12 -11.90
C LYS A 114 14.97 -11.55 -10.69
N ALA A 115 13.83 -10.93 -10.50
CA ALA A 115 12.94 -11.21 -9.37
C ALA A 115 11.99 -12.38 -9.70
N HIS A 116 11.96 -13.37 -8.84
CA HIS A 116 10.99 -14.47 -8.92
C HIS A 116 9.79 -14.12 -8.03
N LEU A 117 8.80 -13.44 -8.60
CA LEU A 117 7.61 -12.98 -7.88
C LEU A 117 6.45 -13.95 -8.13
N THR A 118 5.91 -14.49 -7.06
CA THR A 118 4.59 -15.12 -7.08
C THR A 118 3.50 -14.04 -7.08
N GLU A 119 2.26 -14.41 -7.39
CA GLU A 119 1.14 -13.45 -7.34
C GLU A 119 0.90 -12.90 -5.94
N LYS A 120 1.10 -13.72 -4.91
CA LYS A 120 1.03 -13.31 -3.50
C LYS A 120 2.13 -12.32 -3.13
N ASP A 121 3.34 -12.49 -3.69
CA ASP A 121 4.46 -11.59 -3.43
C ASP A 121 4.21 -10.16 -3.91
N LEU A 122 3.30 -9.95 -4.87
CA LEU A 122 2.88 -8.62 -5.33
C LEU A 122 2.13 -7.81 -4.25
N PHE A 123 1.79 -8.43 -3.11
CA PHE A 123 1.06 -7.81 -2.00
C PHE A 123 1.86 -7.77 -0.70
N MET A 124 2.79 -8.70 -0.50
CA MET A 124 3.52 -8.82 0.77
C MET A 124 4.92 -9.44 0.64
N GLY A 125 5.46 -9.49 -0.58
CA GLY A 125 6.80 -10.04 -0.83
C GLY A 125 7.93 -9.07 -0.47
N GLY A 126 7.62 -7.78 -0.30
CA GLY A 126 8.65 -6.77 -0.10
C GLY A 126 9.57 -6.63 -1.31
N ARG A 127 10.85 -6.41 -1.08
CA ARG A 127 11.89 -6.33 -2.11
C ARG A 127 12.81 -7.55 -2.05
N SER A 128 13.21 -8.04 -3.23
CA SER A 128 14.18 -9.14 -3.38
C SER A 128 15.58 -8.68 -3.84
N TRP A 129 15.85 -7.36 -3.75
CA TRP A 129 17.10 -6.74 -4.17
C TRP A 129 17.76 -5.98 -3.02
N GLU A 130 19.08 -5.78 -3.14
CA GLU A 130 19.86 -4.97 -2.23
C GLU A 130 19.61 -3.47 -2.48
N LEU A 131 19.66 -2.66 -1.42
CA LEU A 131 19.53 -1.22 -1.52
C LEU A 131 20.89 -0.56 -1.75
N ASP A 132 20.88 0.41 -2.66
CA ASP A 132 21.98 1.32 -2.92
C ASP A 132 21.47 2.76 -2.75
N TYR A 133 22.16 3.56 -1.95
CA TYR A 133 21.74 4.93 -1.65
C TYR A 133 21.84 5.87 -2.86
N ASP A 134 22.84 5.67 -3.74
CA ASP A 134 23.00 6.48 -4.94
C ASP A 134 21.87 6.17 -5.94
N VAL A 135 21.44 4.92 -6.03
CA VAL A 135 20.29 4.52 -6.85
C VAL A 135 19.02 5.15 -6.27
N TYR A 136 18.79 5.05 -4.95
CA TYR A 136 17.66 5.69 -4.30
C TYR A 136 17.63 7.20 -4.60
N THR A 137 18.77 7.88 -4.45
CA THR A 137 18.88 9.33 -4.67
C THR A 137 18.55 9.71 -6.11
N LYS A 138 19.02 8.95 -7.10
CA LYS A 138 18.70 9.18 -8.51
C LYS A 138 17.22 8.99 -8.79
N LEU A 139 16.63 7.91 -8.29
CA LEU A 139 15.20 7.64 -8.47
C LEU A 139 14.32 8.72 -7.82
N SER A 140 14.69 9.19 -6.61
CA SER A 140 13.94 10.20 -5.87
C SER A 140 13.94 11.59 -6.55
N GLN A 141 14.99 11.91 -7.30
CA GLN A 141 15.06 13.14 -8.09
C GLN A 141 14.06 13.15 -9.25
N GLU A 142 13.71 11.99 -9.78
CA GLU A 142 12.80 11.87 -10.91
C GLU A 142 11.37 11.47 -10.48
N SER A 143 11.25 10.57 -9.50
CA SER A 143 9.97 10.08 -9.00
C SER A 143 10.05 9.61 -7.54
N GLU A 144 9.31 10.30 -6.65
CA GLU A 144 9.10 9.82 -5.27
C GLU A 144 8.47 8.43 -5.26
N TYR A 145 7.54 8.18 -6.15
CA TYR A 145 6.86 6.89 -6.27
C TYR A 145 7.85 5.76 -6.62
N ALA A 146 8.74 6.01 -7.60
CA ALA A 146 9.77 5.05 -8.00
C ALA A 146 10.75 4.76 -6.85
N SER A 147 11.23 5.81 -6.16
CA SER A 147 12.14 5.64 -5.03
C SER A 147 11.48 4.92 -3.86
N TRP A 148 10.19 5.18 -3.58
CA TRP A 148 9.44 4.43 -2.57
C TRP A 148 9.37 2.94 -2.91
N LEU A 149 9.00 2.61 -4.16
CA LEU A 149 8.90 1.22 -4.60
C LEU A 149 10.27 0.51 -4.57
N TYR A 150 11.35 1.21 -4.91
CA TYR A 150 12.70 0.67 -4.82
C TYR A 150 13.08 0.31 -3.38
N VAL A 151 12.70 1.14 -2.40
CA VAL A 151 13.01 0.89 -0.98
C VAL A 151 12.15 -0.22 -0.39
N TRP A 152 10.86 -0.18 -0.64
CA TRP A 152 9.90 -1.07 0.05
C TRP A 152 9.53 -2.31 -0.74
N GLY A 153 9.61 -2.26 -2.09
CA GLY A 153 9.17 -3.34 -2.95
C GLY A 153 7.64 -3.49 -2.95
N PHE A 154 7.19 -4.70 -3.07
CA PHE A 154 5.76 -5.05 -3.15
C PHE A 154 5.19 -5.32 -1.76
N CYS A 155 4.59 -4.32 -1.18
CA CYS A 155 3.94 -4.41 0.13
C CYS A 155 2.80 -3.39 0.23
N PRO A 156 1.91 -3.48 1.23
CA PRO A 156 0.92 -2.45 1.46
C PRO A 156 1.57 -1.08 1.69
N ASN A 157 1.09 -0.07 0.97
CA ASN A 157 1.54 1.31 1.17
C ASN A 157 0.89 1.90 2.43
N HIS A 158 -0.41 1.71 2.58
CA HIS A 158 -1.14 2.11 3.78
C HIS A 158 -2.45 1.34 3.95
N PHE A 159 -2.91 1.31 5.21
CA PHE A 159 -4.25 0.93 5.61
C PHE A 159 -4.97 2.18 6.09
N THR A 160 -6.19 2.38 5.65
CA THR A 160 -7.05 3.50 6.08
C THR A 160 -8.14 3.02 7.01
N VAL A 161 -8.38 3.80 8.07
CA VAL A 161 -9.43 3.53 9.04
C VAL A 161 -10.76 4.08 8.53
N SER A 162 -11.81 3.28 8.60
CA SER A 162 -13.18 3.74 8.31
C SER A 162 -13.75 4.47 9.52
N ILE A 163 -13.75 5.80 9.48
CA ILE A 163 -14.25 6.65 10.58
C ILE A 163 -15.72 6.38 10.86
N ASN A 164 -16.51 6.06 9.83
CA ASN A 164 -17.95 5.79 9.97
C ASN A 164 -18.27 4.54 10.81
N HIS A 165 -17.28 3.69 11.06
CA HIS A 165 -17.42 2.49 11.87
C HIS A 165 -16.81 2.63 13.28
N LEU A 166 -16.19 3.78 13.60
CA LEU A 166 -15.70 4.06 14.95
C LEU A 166 -16.88 4.51 15.82
N THR A 167 -17.06 3.87 16.98
CA THR A 167 -18.20 4.15 17.88
C THR A 167 -17.89 5.29 18.84
N GLU A 168 -16.63 5.52 19.18
CA GLU A 168 -16.18 6.55 20.12
C GLU A 168 -15.94 7.92 19.49
N TYR A 169 -15.86 7.99 18.14
CA TYR A 169 -15.53 9.21 17.40
C TYR A 169 -16.68 9.61 16.49
N GLN A 170 -17.10 10.89 16.57
CA GLN A 170 -18.25 11.38 15.79
C GLN A 170 -17.84 11.93 14.42
N ASP A 171 -16.62 12.44 14.31
CA ASP A 171 -16.09 12.98 13.04
C ASP A 171 -14.55 12.88 12.96
N ILE A 172 -14.00 13.28 11.81
CA ILE A 172 -12.56 13.26 11.55
C ILE A 172 -11.76 14.19 12.48
N LYS A 173 -12.39 15.23 13.03
CA LYS A 173 -11.71 16.17 13.93
C LYS A 173 -11.42 15.52 15.26
N ASP A 174 -12.36 14.70 15.76
CA ASP A 174 -12.19 13.94 16.99
C ASP A 174 -11.05 12.93 16.84
N VAL A 175 -10.99 12.21 15.71
CA VAL A 175 -9.90 11.29 15.39
C VAL A 175 -8.55 12.01 15.32
N ASN A 176 -8.50 13.14 14.62
CA ASN A 176 -7.27 13.95 14.52
C ASN A 176 -6.82 14.49 15.88
N ALA A 177 -7.74 14.94 16.72
CA ALA A 177 -7.44 15.41 18.06
C ALA A 177 -6.83 14.30 18.93
N CYS A 178 -7.37 13.07 18.87
CA CYS A 178 -6.84 11.91 19.54
C CYS A 178 -5.41 11.59 19.08
N LEU A 179 -5.16 11.57 17.79
CA LEU A 179 -3.86 11.24 17.21
C LEU A 179 -2.80 12.30 17.52
N LEU A 180 -3.14 13.58 17.49
CA LEU A 180 -2.24 14.68 17.84
C LEU A 180 -1.88 14.64 19.33
N TYR A 181 -2.86 14.48 20.22
CA TYR A 181 -2.61 14.42 21.66
C TYR A 181 -1.68 13.26 22.04
N THR A 182 -1.82 12.10 21.40
CA THR A 182 -0.96 10.94 21.66
C THR A 182 0.43 11.06 21.07
N SER A 183 0.63 11.79 19.95
CA SER A 183 1.96 12.07 19.41
C SER A 183 2.73 13.03 20.29
N ASP A 184 2.10 14.10 20.79
CA ASP A 184 2.73 15.06 21.70
C ASP A 184 3.13 14.42 23.04
N ALA A 185 2.28 13.54 23.60
CA ALA A 185 2.60 12.81 24.82
C ALA A 185 3.76 11.79 24.65
N ALA A 186 3.98 11.29 23.43
CA ALA A 186 5.10 10.39 23.14
C ALA A 186 6.44 11.14 23.07
N ASP A 187 6.46 12.39 22.57
CA ASP A 187 7.65 13.23 22.51
C ASP A 187 8.09 13.72 23.90
N GLU A 188 7.14 14.05 24.80
CA GLU A 188 7.44 14.44 26.19
C GLU A 188 8.00 13.30 27.04
N SER A 189 7.66 12.04 26.73
CA SER A 189 8.15 10.86 27.47
C SER A 189 9.56 10.41 27.04
N SER A 190 10.14 11.04 26.02
CA SER A 190 11.46 10.70 25.45
C SER A 190 12.57 11.70 25.84
N SER A 191 12.28 12.65 26.75
CA SER A 191 13.23 13.68 27.26
C SER A 191 13.76 13.37 28.66
#